data_54fd75e590b6274e169bd0ed03570022
#
_entry.id   54fd75e590b6274e169bd0ed03570022
#
_cell.length_a   1.000
_cell.length_b   1.000
_cell.length_c   1.000
_cell.angle_alpha   90.00
_cell.angle_beta   90.00
_cell.angle_gamma   90.00
#
_symmetry.space_group_name_H-M   'P 1'
#
loop_
_entity.id
_entity.type
_entity.pdbx_description
1 polymer ?
#
loop_
_entity_poly.entity_id
_entity_poly.type
_entity_poly.pdbx_seq_one_letter_code
_entity_poly.pdbx_strand_id
1 'polypeptide(L)'
;MKHSEQEPFAPGEIVRHFKRDGADPAGTDYLYRIIGTAVHTETGETLMVYQALYGDWKRYARPLAMFLSETDQKKYPQAVQPTRFAPASAAETRLARRAEKAREAAGGSTPETPHR
;
A
#
# COMPACT_ATOMS: atom_id res chain seq x y z
N MET A 1 -6.21 -23.25 9.36
CA MET A 1 -6.01 -23.01 8.90
C MET A 1 -5.44 -22.57 8.43
N LYS A 2 -5.27 -22.29 8.02
CA LYS A 2 -4.66 -21.73 7.54
C LYS A 2 -4.97 -20.83 6.87
N HIS A 3 -5.43 -19.99 6.97
CA HIS A 3 -5.61 -19.18 6.46
C HIS A 3 -5.16 -18.08 6.38
N SER A 4 -4.96 -17.99 7.31
CA SER A 4 -4.42 -16.68 7.35
C SER A 4 -3.34 -16.50 6.35
N GLU A 5 -2.71 -17.49 6.05
CA GLU A 5 -1.71 -17.36 5.03
C GLU A 5 -2.33 -16.99 3.72
N GLN A 6 -3.63 -17.06 3.66
CA GLN A 6 -4.30 -16.64 2.48
C GLN A 6 -4.44 -15.15 2.45
N GLU A 7 -4.18 -14.50 3.57
CA GLU A 7 -4.30 -13.07 3.64
C GLU A 7 -2.92 -12.50 3.87
N PRO A 8 -2.17 -12.31 2.81
CA PRO A 8 -0.77 -11.89 2.96
C PRO A 8 -0.61 -10.58 3.70
N PHE A 9 -1.57 -9.67 3.53
CA PHE A 9 -1.54 -8.39 4.23
C PHE A 9 -2.93 -8.12 4.75
N ALA A 10 -3.03 -7.77 6.03
CA ALA A 10 -4.32 -7.53 6.65
C ALA A 10 -4.80 -6.10 6.40
N PRO A 11 -6.11 -5.88 6.37
CA PRO A 11 -6.63 -4.52 6.29
C PRO A 11 -6.05 -3.66 7.40
N GLY A 12 -5.62 -2.47 7.05
CA GLY A 12 -5.01 -1.54 8.00
C GLY A 12 -3.50 -1.67 8.10
N GLU A 13 -2.94 -2.72 7.59
CA GLU A 13 -1.49 -2.92 7.67
C GLU A 13 -0.77 -1.92 6.78
N ILE A 14 0.40 -1.45 7.24
CA ILE A 14 1.21 -0.53 6.46
C ILE A 14 2.27 -1.32 5.72
N VAL A 15 2.39 -1.05 4.42
CA VAL A 15 3.36 -1.72 3.58
C VAL A 15 4.21 -0.69 2.85
N ARG A 16 5.35 -1.13 2.35
CA ARG A 16 6.26 -0.28 1.58
C ARG A 16 6.47 -0.85 0.19
N HIS A 17 6.49 0.03 -0.79
CA HIS A 17 6.86 -0.34 -2.15
C HIS A 17 8.40 -0.36 -2.23
N PHE A 18 8.96 -1.16 -3.14
CA PHE A 18 10.42 -1.25 -3.21
C PHE A 18 11.10 0.08 -3.51
N LYS A 19 10.39 1.01 -4.14
CA LYS A 19 10.97 2.33 -4.42
C LYS A 19 11.16 3.17 -3.16
N ARG A 20 10.60 2.70 -2.04
CA ARG A 20 10.77 3.38 -0.76
C ARG A 20 12.25 3.56 -0.40
N ASP A 21 13.09 2.62 -0.83
CA ASP A 21 14.50 2.70 -0.49
C ASP A 21 15.18 3.96 -1.01
N GLY A 22 14.64 4.54 -2.07
CA GLY A 22 15.20 5.78 -2.60
C GLY A 22 14.51 7.04 -2.10
N ALA A 23 13.57 6.89 -1.19
CA ALA A 23 12.78 8.02 -0.71
C ALA A 23 13.36 8.58 0.57
N ASP A 24 12.94 9.80 0.91
CA ASP A 24 13.34 10.44 2.16
C ASP A 24 12.78 9.61 3.32
N PRO A 25 13.63 9.05 4.18
CA PRO A 25 13.14 8.21 5.28
C PRO A 25 12.32 8.98 6.32
N ALA A 26 12.40 10.30 6.32
CA ALA A 26 11.60 11.09 7.26
C ALA A 26 10.17 11.29 6.78
N GLY A 27 9.90 11.00 5.53
CA GLY A 27 8.55 11.19 4.98
C GLY A 27 7.85 9.86 4.77
N THR A 28 6.72 9.92 4.08
CA THR A 28 5.89 8.74 3.86
C THR A 28 5.80 8.32 2.40
N ASP A 29 6.65 8.86 1.53
CA ASP A 29 6.60 8.47 0.12
C ASP A 29 6.77 6.96 -0.01
N TYR A 30 5.94 6.36 -0.82
CA TYR A 30 5.93 4.91 -1.10
C TYR A 30 5.53 4.05 0.09
N LEU A 31 4.82 4.65 1.06
CA LEU A 31 4.16 3.90 2.11
C LEU A 31 2.66 3.87 1.80
N TYR A 32 2.04 2.75 2.09
CA TYR A 32 0.64 2.52 1.74
C TYR A 32 -0.07 1.79 2.88
N ARG A 33 -1.36 2.01 2.96
CA ARG A 33 -2.20 1.28 3.90
C ARG A 33 -3.06 0.30 3.13
N ILE A 34 -3.10 -0.94 3.57
CA ILE A 34 -3.94 -1.95 2.96
C ILE A 34 -5.40 -1.68 3.33
N ILE A 35 -6.25 -1.62 2.33
CA ILE A 35 -7.69 -1.49 2.54
C ILE A 35 -8.30 -2.90 2.64
N GLY A 36 -7.92 -3.77 1.71
CA GLY A 36 -8.44 -5.13 1.68
C GLY A 36 -8.51 -5.63 0.26
N THR A 37 -9.09 -6.78 0.08
CA THR A 37 -9.25 -7.34 -1.26
C THR A 37 -10.65 -7.09 -1.78
N ALA A 38 -10.79 -7.12 -3.09
CA ALA A 38 -12.06 -6.96 -3.77
C ALA A 38 -12.07 -7.85 -5.00
N VAL A 39 -13.23 -8.07 -5.57
CA VAL A 39 -13.37 -8.88 -6.77
C VAL A 39 -13.68 -7.96 -7.94
N HIS A 40 -12.94 -8.10 -9.02
CA HIS A 40 -13.18 -7.34 -10.24
C HIS A 40 -14.50 -7.86 -10.83
N THR A 41 -15.45 -6.98 -11.03
CA THR A 41 -16.78 -7.40 -11.43
C THR A 41 -16.82 -8.01 -12.83
N GLU A 42 -15.91 -7.62 -13.69
CA GLU A 42 -15.89 -8.10 -15.07
C GLU A 42 -15.15 -9.41 -15.21
N THR A 43 -14.03 -9.54 -14.54
CA THR A 43 -13.16 -10.68 -14.75
C THR A 43 -13.19 -11.71 -13.64
N GLY A 44 -13.74 -11.34 -12.49
CA GLY A 44 -13.71 -12.21 -11.32
C GLY A 44 -12.36 -12.27 -10.62
N GLU A 45 -11.41 -11.49 -11.09
CA GLU A 45 -10.07 -11.48 -10.55
C GLU A 45 -10.04 -10.83 -9.18
N THR A 46 -9.22 -11.36 -8.28
CA THR A 46 -9.05 -10.75 -6.97
C THR A 46 -8.09 -9.59 -7.06
N LEU A 47 -8.49 -8.46 -6.50
CA LEU A 47 -7.68 -7.24 -6.49
C LEU A 47 -7.29 -6.90 -5.07
N MET A 48 -6.08 -6.36 -4.91
CA MET A 48 -5.69 -5.75 -3.64
C MET A 48 -6.00 -4.26 -3.75
N VAL A 49 -6.73 -3.74 -2.76
CA VAL A 49 -7.06 -2.32 -2.69
C VAL A 49 -6.22 -1.69 -1.59
N TYR A 50 -5.55 -0.61 -1.91
CA TYR A 50 -4.61 0.01 -0.97
C TYR A 50 -4.58 1.52 -1.22
N GLN A 51 -4.15 2.26 -0.23
CA GLN A 51 -4.16 3.72 -0.28
C GLN A 51 -2.77 4.27 -0.05
N ALA A 52 -2.35 5.19 -0.92
CA ALA A 52 -1.08 5.88 -0.74
C ALA A 52 -1.17 6.80 0.46
N LEU A 53 -0.12 6.85 1.27
CA LEU A 53 -0.06 7.72 2.43
C LEU A 53 0.79 8.93 2.13
N TYR A 54 0.78 9.38 0.90
CA TYR A 54 1.53 10.53 0.46
C TYR A 54 0.85 11.09 -0.80
N GLY A 55 1.30 12.25 -1.22
CA GLY A 55 0.75 12.88 -2.42
C GLY A 55 -0.73 13.17 -2.22
N ASP A 56 -1.53 12.69 -3.15
CA ASP A 56 -2.98 12.92 -3.12
C ASP A 56 -3.74 11.89 -2.33
N TRP A 57 -3.05 10.97 -1.70
CA TRP A 57 -3.68 9.92 -0.89
C TRP A 57 -4.67 9.08 -1.69
N LYS A 58 -4.32 8.80 -2.93
CA LYS A 58 -5.20 8.04 -3.81
C LYS A 58 -5.32 6.59 -3.39
N ARG A 59 -6.45 6.02 -3.70
CA ARG A 59 -6.68 4.59 -3.51
C ARG A 59 -6.47 3.90 -4.83
N TYR A 60 -5.85 2.75 -4.76
CA TYR A 60 -5.51 1.97 -5.93
C TYR A 60 -6.04 0.56 -5.80
N ALA A 61 -6.26 -0.09 -6.91
CA ALA A 61 -6.59 -1.51 -6.96
C ALA A 61 -5.66 -2.15 -7.99
N ARG A 62 -5.07 -3.26 -7.62
CA ARG A 62 -4.13 -3.97 -8.48
C ARG A 62 -4.41 -5.45 -8.36
N PRO A 63 -4.29 -6.24 -9.45
CA PRO A 63 -4.46 -7.68 -9.32
C PRO A 63 -3.59 -8.21 -8.19
N LEU A 64 -4.17 -9.05 -7.36
CA LEU A 64 -3.47 -9.56 -6.18
C LEU A 64 -2.15 -10.21 -6.55
N ALA A 65 -2.15 -11.02 -7.60
CA ALA A 65 -0.93 -11.70 -8.02
C ALA A 65 0.17 -10.70 -8.36
N MET A 66 -0.20 -9.58 -8.96
CA MET A 66 0.75 -8.55 -9.33
C MET A 66 1.23 -7.81 -8.10
N PHE A 67 0.32 -7.55 -7.16
CA PHE A 67 0.68 -6.89 -5.90
C PHE A 67 1.72 -7.71 -5.14
N LEU A 68 1.59 -9.02 -5.17
CA LEU A 68 2.47 -9.92 -4.46
C LEU A 68 3.71 -10.32 -5.27
N SER A 69 3.87 -9.79 -6.47
CA SER A 69 4.94 -10.22 -7.36
C SER A 69 6.31 -9.74 -6.89
N GLU A 70 7.32 -10.38 -7.43
CA GLU A 70 8.68 -10.00 -7.16
C GLU A 70 9.03 -8.72 -7.87
N THR A 71 9.99 -8.00 -7.33
CA THR A 71 10.51 -6.81 -7.99
C THR A 71 11.20 -7.22 -9.28
N ASP A 72 10.96 -6.47 -10.35
CA ASP A 72 11.58 -6.74 -11.64
C ASP A 72 13.04 -6.31 -11.59
N GLN A 73 13.91 -7.27 -11.34
CA GLN A 73 15.33 -7.01 -11.17
C GLN A 73 15.99 -6.55 -12.46
N LYS A 74 15.42 -6.90 -13.59
CA LYS A 74 15.98 -6.45 -14.86
C LYS A 74 15.75 -4.97 -15.06
N LYS A 75 14.55 -4.51 -14.71
CA LYS A 75 14.21 -3.12 -14.85
C LYS A 75 14.78 -2.28 -13.72
N TYR A 76 14.89 -2.88 -12.54
CA TYR A 76 15.38 -2.18 -11.35
C TYR A 76 16.52 -2.97 -10.72
N PRO A 77 17.69 -3.00 -11.37
CA PRO A 77 18.77 -3.85 -10.88
C PRO A 77 19.32 -3.45 -9.53
N GLN A 78 19.05 -2.22 -9.09
CA GLN A 78 19.56 -1.76 -7.79
C GLN A 78 18.57 -1.98 -6.67
N ALA A 79 17.40 -2.52 -6.97
CA ALA A 79 16.40 -2.75 -5.95
C ALA A 79 16.87 -3.82 -4.99
N VAL A 80 16.78 -3.53 -3.70
CA VAL A 80 17.20 -4.44 -2.66
C VAL A 80 16.05 -5.28 -2.17
N GLN A 81 14.86 -4.69 -2.15
CA GLN A 81 13.66 -5.38 -1.69
C GLN A 81 13.24 -6.40 -2.75
N PRO A 82 13.16 -7.68 -2.37
CA PRO A 82 12.88 -8.73 -3.36
C PRO A 82 11.46 -8.73 -3.90
N THR A 83 10.50 -8.19 -3.15
CA THR A 83 9.12 -8.17 -3.60
C THR A 83 8.68 -6.74 -3.86
N ARG A 84 7.67 -6.59 -4.70
CA ARG A 84 7.15 -5.26 -5.04
C ARG A 84 6.70 -4.53 -3.78
N PHE A 85 6.01 -5.22 -2.89
CA PHE A 85 5.57 -4.67 -1.61
C PHE A 85 6.04 -5.57 -0.47
N ALA A 86 6.29 -4.99 0.67
CA ALA A 86 6.74 -5.71 1.85
C ALA A 86 6.18 -5.01 3.09
N PRO A 87 6.13 -5.69 4.22
CA PRO A 87 5.69 -5.02 5.45
C PRO A 87 6.60 -3.84 5.75
N ALA A 88 6.02 -2.75 6.20
CA ALA A 88 6.78 -1.57 6.58
C ALA A 88 7.50 -1.85 7.89
N SER A 89 8.61 -1.15 8.11
CA SER A 89 9.35 -1.27 9.37
C SER A 89 8.54 -0.61 10.49
N ALA A 90 8.96 -0.82 11.72
CA ALA A 90 8.31 -0.19 12.86
C ALA A 90 8.38 1.33 12.75
N ALA A 91 9.53 1.85 12.33
CA ALA A 91 9.69 3.29 12.17
C ALA A 91 8.78 3.83 11.08
N GLU A 92 8.72 3.12 9.96
CA GLU A 92 7.86 3.52 8.85
C GLU A 92 6.39 3.46 9.25
N THR A 93 6.02 2.45 10.01
CA THR A 93 4.65 2.32 10.48
C THR A 93 4.28 3.49 11.39
N ARG A 94 5.19 3.89 12.26
CA ARG A 94 4.95 5.04 13.13
C ARG A 94 4.76 6.32 12.33
N LEU A 95 5.59 6.54 11.32
CA LEU A 95 5.44 7.70 10.44
C LEU A 95 4.08 7.68 9.75
N ALA A 96 3.71 6.51 9.26
CA ALA A 96 2.44 6.36 8.55
C ALA A 96 1.25 6.65 9.46
N ARG A 97 1.28 6.11 10.68
CA ARG A 97 0.18 6.34 11.63
C ARG A 97 0.07 7.80 12.00
N ARG A 98 1.22 8.45 12.15
CA ARG A 98 1.24 9.86 12.47
C ARG A 98 0.66 10.68 11.32
N ALA A 99 0.99 10.32 10.09
CA ALA A 99 0.47 11.00 8.91
C ALA A 99 -1.04 10.82 8.79
N GLU A 100 -1.52 9.62 9.07
CA GLU A 100 -2.96 9.35 9.05
C GLU A 100 -3.69 10.22 10.07
N LYS A 101 -3.12 10.29 11.26
CA LYS A 101 -3.73 11.07 12.32
C LYS A 101 -3.73 12.55 11.99
N ALA A 102 -2.64 13.06 11.43
CA ALA A 102 -2.55 14.44 11.05
C ALA A 102 -3.56 14.80 9.98
N ARG A 103 -3.75 13.89 9.03
CA ARG A 103 -4.71 14.13 7.96
C ARG A 103 -6.15 14.17 8.52
N GLU A 104 -6.46 13.28 9.44
CA GLU A 104 -7.76 13.27 10.08
C GLU A 104 -7.98 14.54 10.88
N ALA A 105 -6.97 14.97 11.64
CA ALA A 105 -7.07 16.15 12.48
C ALA A 105 -7.25 17.39 11.64
N ALA A 106 -6.71 17.40 10.44
CA ALA A 106 -6.87 18.53 9.54
C ALA A 106 -8.21 18.52 8.82
N GLY A 107 -9.06 17.56 9.16
CA GLY A 107 -10.35 17.46 8.50
C GLY A 107 -10.22 16.91 7.10
N GLY A 108 -9.04 16.39 6.79
CA GLY A 108 -8.80 15.94 5.45
C GLY A 108 -9.33 14.58 5.24
N SER A 109 -10.52 14.49 4.89
CA SER A 109 -11.01 13.22 4.47
C SER A 109 -10.57 13.01 3.06
N THR A 110 -10.73 11.84 2.58
CA THR A 110 -10.52 11.53 1.21
C THR A 110 -11.39 12.44 0.42
N PRO A 111 -10.86 13.04 -0.60
CA PRO A 111 -11.72 13.85 -1.45
C PRO A 111 -12.81 12.99 -1.95
N GLU A 112 -14.02 13.36 -1.60
CA GLU A 112 -15.07 12.55 -1.90
C GLU A 112 -15.68 12.96 -3.08
N THR A 113 -15.97 12.11 -3.94
CA THR A 113 -16.78 12.43 -5.03
C THR A 113 -18.12 12.29 -4.58
N PRO A 114 -18.84 13.29 -4.68
CA PRO A 114 -20.22 13.14 -4.34
C PRO A 114 -20.77 12.10 -5.23
N HIS A 115 -21.42 11.45 -5.00
CA HIS A 115 -21.69 10.45 -5.80
C HIS A 115 -22.88 10.41 -6.15
N ARG A 116 -22.98 10.57 -6.56
CA ARG A 116 -23.76 10.57 -6.94
C ARG A 116 -24.06 10.08 -7.57
#